data_aa7fe70e0eacf5bacd47d9c1b94f8329
#
_entry.id   aa7fe70e0eacf5bacd47d9c1b94f8329
#
_cell.length_a   1.000
_cell.length_b   1.000
_cell.length_c   1.000
_cell.angle_alpha   90.00
_cell.angle_beta   90.00
_cell.angle_gamma   90.00
#
_symmetry.space_group_name_H-M   'P 1'
#
loop_
_entity.id
_entity.type
_entity.pdbx_description
1 polymer ?
#
loop_
_entity_poly.entity_id
_entity_poly.type
_entity_poly.pdbx_seq_one_letter_code
_entity_poly.pdbx_strand_id
1 'polypeptide(L)'
;MSAGPSHTPAVGVVTVSYGSAEVLDQFLTSVADATSGPVAIVVTDNRAPDREVERIADRAGAHYLPLPRNGGYGAGMNSAVAELPAEVEWVLISNPDVSLGAGSIDALLSCAVSDPTIGAVGPAIMTDGEVFPSARAVPSLRTGIGHALFANIWLGNPWTRAYRRDSSSDPVRRDTGWLSGACVLVRKSAFDQLGGFDDGYFMYFEDVDLGYRFGKAGYRNVYEPASVVVHTGAHSTSDHSARMIAVHHQSARRFLSRRYSGWYLWPVRVALIVGLDVRSAFLSRRATHH
;
A
#
# COMPACT_ATOMS: atom_id res chain seq x y z
N MET A 1 2.32 9.63 -41.97
CA MET A 1 1.46 9.47 -40.78
C MET A 1 2.18 10.25 -39.65
N SER A 2 1.66 11.44 -39.33
CA SER A 2 2.18 12.29 -38.23
C SER A 2 1.81 11.63 -36.94
N ALA A 3 2.80 11.24 -36.14
CA ALA A 3 2.56 10.87 -34.75
C ALA A 3 1.97 12.11 -34.06
N GLY A 4 0.73 12.02 -33.59
CA GLY A 4 0.15 13.04 -32.76
C GLY A 4 1.04 13.26 -31.51
N PRO A 5 0.92 14.41 -30.84
CA PRO A 5 1.70 14.67 -29.63
C PRO A 5 1.49 13.50 -28.66
N SER A 6 2.58 12.88 -28.23
CA SER A 6 2.54 11.82 -27.22
C SER A 6 1.97 12.43 -25.94
N HIS A 7 0.72 12.11 -25.65
CA HIS A 7 0.09 12.53 -24.40
C HIS A 7 0.81 11.81 -23.25
N THR A 8 1.54 12.57 -22.43
CA THR A 8 2.08 12.04 -21.18
C THR A 8 0.95 12.06 -20.15
N PRO A 9 0.53 10.91 -19.59
CA PRO A 9 -0.54 10.87 -18.61
C PRO A 9 -0.21 11.73 -17.37
N ALA A 10 -1.19 12.50 -16.89
CA ALA A 10 -1.00 13.33 -15.71
C ALA A 10 -0.93 12.45 -14.45
N VAL A 11 0.03 12.73 -13.58
CA VAL A 11 0.26 12.00 -12.32
C VAL A 11 -0.10 12.87 -11.12
N GLY A 12 -0.90 12.31 -10.20
CA GLY A 12 -1.09 12.85 -8.87
C GLY A 12 -0.20 12.14 -7.86
N VAL A 13 0.30 12.85 -6.86
CA VAL A 13 1.04 12.28 -5.73
C VAL A 13 0.27 12.57 -4.45
N VAL A 14 -0.07 11.55 -3.68
CA VAL A 14 -0.83 11.71 -2.44
C VAL A 14 -0.11 11.07 -1.27
N THR A 15 -0.15 11.75 -0.14
CA THR A 15 0.41 11.24 1.12
C THR A 15 -0.44 11.65 2.32
N VAL A 16 -0.32 10.90 3.43
CA VAL A 16 -1.01 11.17 4.70
C VAL A 16 0.00 11.44 5.79
N SER A 17 -0.06 12.63 6.38
CA SER A 17 0.69 12.97 7.59
C SER A 17 -0.08 12.59 8.85
N TYR A 18 0.61 12.09 9.85
CA TYR A 18 0.15 11.96 11.22
C TYR A 18 1.28 12.31 12.19
N GLY A 19 1.57 13.62 12.29
CA GLY A 19 2.73 14.11 13.02
C GLY A 19 4.05 13.78 12.33
N SER A 20 4.10 13.76 10.99
CA SER A 20 5.22 13.30 10.18
C SER A 20 6.02 14.45 9.54
N ALA A 21 5.98 15.67 10.13
CA ALA A 21 6.67 16.86 9.60
C ALA A 21 8.16 16.60 9.29
N GLU A 22 8.86 15.87 10.17
CA GLU A 22 10.29 15.59 10.05
C GLU A 22 10.68 14.83 8.76
N VAL A 23 9.81 13.92 8.30
CA VAL A 23 10.07 13.07 7.12
C VAL A 23 9.37 13.57 5.85
N LEU A 24 8.28 14.34 6.01
CA LEU A 24 7.45 14.84 4.92
C LEU A 24 8.24 15.77 3.97
N ASP A 25 9.11 16.62 4.51
CA ASP A 25 9.93 17.54 3.70
C ASP A 25 10.88 16.78 2.74
N GLN A 26 11.49 15.70 3.24
CA GLN A 26 12.35 14.85 2.42
C GLN A 26 11.55 14.13 1.33
N PHE A 27 10.38 13.61 1.68
CA PHE A 27 9.47 12.99 0.70
C PHE A 27 9.12 13.95 -0.42
N LEU A 28 8.56 15.12 -0.07
CA LEU A 28 8.13 16.12 -1.06
C LEU A 28 9.29 16.64 -1.93
N THR A 29 10.48 16.82 -1.34
CA THR A 29 11.67 17.19 -2.09
C THR A 29 12.05 16.11 -3.11
N SER A 30 11.94 14.83 -2.74
CA SER A 30 12.29 13.72 -3.63
C SER A 30 11.35 13.56 -4.83
N VAL A 31 10.13 14.11 -4.77
CA VAL A 31 9.18 14.07 -5.90
C VAL A 31 9.72 14.79 -7.13
N ALA A 32 10.45 15.90 -6.94
CA ALA A 32 10.97 16.69 -8.05
C ALA A 32 11.96 15.92 -8.94
N ASP A 33 12.79 15.06 -8.35
CA ASP A 33 13.75 14.23 -9.08
C ASP A 33 13.15 12.90 -9.57
N ALA A 34 12.01 12.52 -9.03
CA ALA A 34 11.37 11.23 -9.32
C ALA A 34 10.62 11.21 -10.66
N THR A 35 10.34 12.37 -11.26
CA THR A 35 9.64 12.47 -12.55
C THR A 35 10.09 13.68 -13.36
N SER A 36 10.06 13.52 -14.67
CA SER A 36 10.29 14.61 -15.63
C SER A 36 9.00 15.38 -15.97
N GLY A 37 7.83 14.85 -15.61
CA GLY A 37 6.53 15.42 -15.91
C GLY A 37 5.95 16.26 -14.75
N PRO A 38 4.93 17.08 -15.04
CA PRO A 38 4.22 17.81 -13.99
C PRO A 38 3.41 16.85 -13.10
N VAL A 39 3.37 17.15 -11.80
CA VAL A 39 2.61 16.41 -10.81
C VAL A 39 1.70 17.34 -10.00
N ALA A 40 0.49 16.86 -9.67
CA ALA A 40 -0.35 17.47 -8.64
C ALA A 40 -0.12 16.75 -7.31
N ILE A 41 0.18 17.49 -6.24
CA ILE A 41 0.52 16.90 -4.95
C ILE A 41 -0.54 17.27 -3.92
N VAL A 42 -1.05 16.28 -3.17
CA VAL A 42 -1.98 16.49 -2.05
C VAL A 42 -1.42 15.83 -0.79
N VAL A 43 -1.37 16.61 0.30
CA VAL A 43 -0.96 16.14 1.62
C VAL A 43 -2.17 16.23 2.55
N THR A 44 -2.70 15.09 3.00
CA THR A 44 -3.71 15.07 4.06
C THR A 44 -3.05 15.01 5.43
N ASP A 45 -3.66 15.65 6.42
CA ASP A 45 -3.20 15.60 7.80
C ASP A 45 -4.28 14.96 8.69
N ASN A 46 -3.98 13.78 9.21
CA ASN A 46 -4.87 12.96 10.02
C ASN A 46 -4.80 13.27 11.53
N ARG A 47 -3.88 14.14 11.97
CA ARG A 47 -3.68 14.39 13.40
C ARG A 47 -4.57 15.54 13.91
N ALA A 48 -4.34 16.68 13.42
CA ALA A 48 -5.02 17.96 13.62
C ALA A 48 -4.29 18.97 12.72
N PRO A 49 -4.85 20.13 12.40
CA PRO A 49 -4.13 21.11 11.63
C PRO A 49 -2.76 21.41 12.23
N ASP A 50 -1.70 21.03 11.50
CA ASP A 50 -0.31 21.22 11.91
C ASP A 50 0.33 22.27 10.99
N ARG A 51 0.65 23.44 11.58
CA ARG A 51 1.24 24.55 10.82
C ARG A 51 2.62 24.21 10.21
N GLU A 52 3.33 23.24 10.78
CA GLU A 52 4.60 22.80 10.21
C GLU A 52 4.37 21.98 8.96
N VAL A 53 3.42 21.02 9.01
CA VAL A 53 3.01 20.21 7.85
C VAL A 53 2.46 21.12 6.75
N GLU A 54 1.60 22.10 7.08
CA GLU A 54 1.08 23.08 6.14
C GLU A 54 2.20 23.87 5.44
N ARG A 55 3.17 24.43 6.21
CA ARG A 55 4.30 25.17 5.63
C ARG A 55 5.18 24.30 4.73
N ILE A 56 5.40 23.03 5.09
CA ILE A 56 6.17 22.10 4.27
C ILE A 56 5.43 21.84 2.96
N ALA A 57 4.12 21.59 3.02
CA ALA A 57 3.28 21.38 1.84
C ALA A 57 3.29 22.62 0.92
N ASP A 58 3.10 23.82 1.46
CA ASP A 58 3.10 25.08 0.72
C ASP A 58 4.44 25.32 0.00
N ARG A 59 5.58 25.07 0.65
CA ARG A 59 6.90 25.19 0.02
C ARG A 59 7.10 24.24 -1.17
N ALA A 60 6.48 23.06 -1.11
CA ALA A 60 6.52 22.08 -2.17
C ALA A 60 5.46 22.32 -3.26
N GLY A 61 4.63 23.36 -3.13
CA GLY A 61 3.48 23.60 -4.03
C GLY A 61 2.39 22.52 -3.93
N ALA A 62 2.32 21.82 -2.81
CA ALA A 62 1.32 20.79 -2.55
C ALA A 62 0.05 21.37 -1.91
N HIS A 63 -1.10 20.82 -2.26
CA HIS A 63 -2.36 21.13 -1.60
C HIS A 63 -2.40 20.48 -0.22
N TYR A 64 -2.50 21.29 0.85
CA TYR A 64 -2.65 20.81 2.23
C TYR A 64 -4.13 20.65 2.60
N LEU A 65 -4.49 19.45 3.08
CA LEU A 65 -5.87 19.10 3.46
C LEU A 65 -5.91 18.57 4.90
N PRO A 66 -6.20 19.43 5.92
CA PRO A 66 -6.40 18.96 7.27
C PRO A 66 -7.72 18.20 7.39
N LEU A 67 -7.69 16.99 7.98
CA LEU A 67 -8.89 16.19 8.16
C LEU A 67 -9.52 16.42 9.54
N PRO A 68 -10.86 16.44 9.65
CA PRO A 68 -11.55 16.72 10.91
C PRO A 68 -11.35 15.63 11.96
N ARG A 69 -10.91 14.44 11.55
CA ARG A 69 -10.65 13.28 12.42
C ARG A 69 -9.66 12.32 11.77
N ASN A 70 -8.96 11.55 12.57
CA ASN A 70 -8.16 10.44 12.08
C ASN A 70 -9.08 9.26 11.67
N GLY A 71 -9.29 9.10 10.37
CA GLY A 71 -10.02 8.00 9.77
C GLY A 71 -9.16 6.77 9.46
N GLY A 72 -7.86 6.83 9.73
CA GLY A 72 -6.88 5.82 9.33
C GLY A 72 -6.20 6.15 8.00
N TYR A 73 -5.29 5.27 7.58
CA TYR A 73 -4.46 5.48 6.39
C TYR A 73 -5.29 5.55 5.11
N GLY A 74 -6.10 4.51 4.84
CA GLY A 74 -6.90 4.43 3.61
C GLY A 74 -7.88 5.58 3.44
N ALA A 75 -8.58 5.97 4.51
CA ALA A 75 -9.51 7.09 4.48
C ALA A 75 -8.80 8.44 4.20
N GLY A 76 -7.61 8.64 4.77
CA GLY A 76 -6.79 9.82 4.47
C GLY A 76 -6.36 9.86 3.01
N MET A 77 -5.91 8.74 2.45
CA MET A 77 -5.55 8.63 1.03
C MET A 77 -6.75 8.83 0.10
N ASN A 78 -7.92 8.26 0.44
CA ASN A 78 -9.16 8.50 -0.32
C ASN A 78 -9.50 10.00 -0.39
N SER A 79 -9.36 10.70 0.74
CA SER A 79 -9.59 12.14 0.81
C SER A 79 -8.62 12.91 -0.06
N ALA A 80 -7.33 12.54 -0.06
CA ALA A 80 -6.32 13.16 -0.90
C ALA A 80 -6.58 12.93 -2.40
N VAL A 81 -6.96 11.72 -2.79
CA VAL A 81 -7.27 11.39 -4.20
C VAL A 81 -8.48 12.18 -4.70
N ALA A 82 -9.47 12.44 -3.84
CA ALA A 82 -10.66 13.21 -4.20
C ALA A 82 -10.37 14.68 -4.51
N GLU A 83 -9.26 15.24 -3.98
CA GLU A 83 -8.83 16.62 -4.23
C GLU A 83 -7.92 16.76 -5.47
N LEU A 84 -7.53 15.65 -6.09
CA LEU A 84 -6.71 15.69 -7.30
C LEU A 84 -7.50 16.25 -8.50
N PRO A 85 -6.84 17.00 -9.39
CA PRO A 85 -7.44 17.45 -10.65
C PRO A 85 -8.04 16.32 -11.47
N ALA A 86 -9.11 16.61 -12.21
CA ALA A 86 -9.85 15.61 -12.98
C ALA A 86 -9.03 14.96 -14.10
N GLU A 87 -8.05 15.67 -14.64
CA GLU A 87 -7.12 15.22 -15.68
C GLU A 87 -6.06 14.24 -15.20
N VAL A 88 -5.92 14.02 -13.89
CA VAL A 88 -5.01 13.02 -13.32
C VAL A 88 -5.48 11.61 -13.70
N GLU A 89 -4.60 10.87 -14.37
CA GLU A 89 -4.87 9.50 -14.81
C GLU A 89 -4.27 8.44 -13.90
N TRP A 90 -3.14 8.77 -13.27
CA TRP A 90 -2.41 7.87 -12.37
C TRP A 90 -2.11 8.57 -11.05
N VAL A 91 -2.24 7.82 -9.96
CA VAL A 91 -1.99 8.35 -8.60
C VAL A 91 -0.90 7.56 -7.94
N LEU A 92 0.20 8.23 -7.57
CA LEU A 92 1.18 7.68 -6.64
C LEU A 92 0.67 7.88 -5.22
N ILE A 93 0.37 6.78 -4.56
CA ILE A 93 0.03 6.71 -3.15
C ILE A 93 1.32 6.38 -2.41
N SER A 94 1.74 7.21 -1.47
CA SER A 94 2.99 6.99 -0.75
C SER A 94 2.92 7.41 0.72
N ASN A 95 3.64 6.69 1.56
CA ASN A 95 3.91 7.14 2.93
C ASN A 95 4.81 8.39 2.92
N PRO A 96 4.71 9.27 3.93
CA PRO A 96 5.55 10.47 4.03
C PRO A 96 7.00 10.17 4.43
N ASP A 97 7.33 8.95 4.87
CA ASP A 97 8.67 8.47 5.23
C ASP A 97 9.34 7.66 4.11
N VAL A 98 8.85 7.82 2.87
CA VAL A 98 9.46 7.28 1.65
C VAL A 98 10.30 8.37 0.99
N SER A 99 11.49 8.01 0.51
CA SER A 99 12.31 8.84 -0.38
C SER A 99 12.29 8.20 -1.77
N LEU A 100 11.80 8.94 -2.75
CA LEU A 100 11.68 8.50 -4.13
C LEU A 100 13.05 8.59 -4.82
N GLY A 101 13.45 7.51 -5.50
CA GLY A 101 14.66 7.54 -6.32
C GLY A 101 14.47 8.38 -7.61
N ALA A 102 15.54 8.90 -8.16
CA ALA A 102 15.49 9.67 -9.41
C ALA A 102 14.83 8.84 -10.53
N GLY A 103 13.85 9.44 -11.23
CA GLY A 103 13.09 8.79 -12.30
C GLY A 103 12.18 7.62 -11.85
N SER A 104 12.00 7.43 -10.54
CA SER A 104 11.20 6.28 -10.02
C SER A 104 9.73 6.37 -10.44
N ILE A 105 9.13 7.55 -10.46
CA ILE A 105 7.74 7.74 -10.93
C ILE A 105 7.66 7.47 -12.43
N ASP A 106 8.63 7.96 -13.23
CA ASP A 106 8.67 7.75 -14.68
C ASP A 106 8.79 6.26 -15.02
N ALA A 107 9.58 5.50 -14.25
CA ALA A 107 9.70 4.05 -14.41
C ALA A 107 8.37 3.32 -14.10
N LEU A 108 7.68 3.68 -13.01
CA LEU A 108 6.36 3.15 -12.69
C LEU A 108 5.35 3.48 -13.77
N LEU A 109 5.32 4.74 -14.23
CA LEU A 109 4.39 5.21 -15.26
C LEU A 109 4.63 4.50 -16.60
N SER A 110 5.89 4.34 -17.01
CA SER A 110 6.26 3.61 -18.23
C SER A 110 5.76 2.15 -18.18
N CYS A 111 5.89 1.47 -17.04
CA CYS A 111 5.31 0.15 -16.85
C CYS A 111 3.77 0.20 -16.92
N ALA A 112 3.16 1.15 -16.24
CA ALA A 112 1.71 1.26 -16.09
C ALA A 112 0.99 1.48 -17.43
N VAL A 113 1.56 2.30 -18.31
CA VAL A 113 0.96 2.59 -19.64
C VAL A 113 1.26 1.52 -20.70
N SER A 114 2.17 0.58 -20.41
CA SER A 114 2.57 -0.48 -21.36
C SER A 114 1.44 -1.50 -21.63
N ASP A 115 0.47 -1.60 -20.71
CA ASP A 115 -0.64 -2.54 -20.82
C ASP A 115 -1.91 -1.95 -20.16
N PRO A 116 -3.04 -1.84 -20.90
CA PRO A 116 -4.29 -1.27 -20.37
C PRO A 116 -4.91 -2.08 -19.24
N THR A 117 -4.52 -3.33 -19.05
CA THR A 117 -5.00 -4.18 -17.95
C THR A 117 -4.28 -3.91 -16.62
N ILE A 118 -3.20 -3.14 -16.61
CA ILE A 118 -2.50 -2.78 -15.38
C ILE A 118 -3.34 -1.77 -14.59
N GLY A 119 -3.68 -2.13 -13.36
CA GLY A 119 -4.39 -1.28 -12.40
C GLY A 119 -3.47 -0.67 -11.34
N ALA A 120 -2.39 -1.36 -11.00
CA ALA A 120 -1.41 -0.88 -10.02
C ALA A 120 0.02 -1.35 -10.34
N VAL A 121 1.01 -0.49 -10.04
CA VAL A 121 2.44 -0.79 -10.19
C VAL A 121 3.17 -0.38 -8.92
N GLY A 122 3.98 -1.29 -8.35
CA GLY A 122 4.77 -1.03 -7.15
C GLY A 122 6.27 -1.09 -7.39
N PRO A 123 7.07 -0.21 -6.75
CA PRO A 123 8.52 -0.18 -6.87
C PRO A 123 9.22 -1.27 -6.03
N ALA A 124 10.52 -1.41 -6.23
CA ALA A 124 11.40 -1.99 -5.23
C ALA A 124 11.53 -1.01 -4.06
N ILE A 125 11.06 -1.43 -2.87
CA ILE A 125 11.17 -0.65 -1.65
C ILE A 125 12.39 -1.13 -0.88
N MET A 126 13.35 -0.23 -0.64
CA MET A 126 14.54 -0.51 0.15
C MET A 126 14.29 -0.13 1.61
N THR A 127 14.60 -1.00 2.54
CA THR A 127 14.56 -0.75 3.99
C THR A 127 15.82 -1.33 4.60
N ASP A 128 16.57 -0.54 5.35
CA ASP A 128 17.83 -0.94 5.97
C ASP A 128 18.86 -1.55 4.99
N GLY A 129 18.85 -1.08 3.74
CA GLY A 129 19.75 -1.53 2.68
C GLY A 129 19.32 -2.83 1.99
N GLU A 130 18.20 -3.42 2.38
CA GLU A 130 17.64 -4.63 1.77
C GLU A 130 16.32 -4.34 1.05
N VAL A 131 15.98 -5.18 0.06
CA VAL A 131 14.69 -5.09 -0.64
C VAL A 131 13.59 -5.63 0.27
N PHE A 132 12.69 -4.75 0.70
CA PHE A 132 11.50 -5.12 1.44
C PHE A 132 10.53 -5.89 0.52
N PRO A 133 9.95 -7.02 0.96
CA PRO A 133 9.00 -7.79 0.16
C PRO A 133 7.66 -7.07 0.06
N SER A 134 7.59 -6.03 -0.78
CA SER A 134 6.42 -5.14 -1.00
C SER A 134 5.40 -5.68 -1.99
N ALA A 135 5.71 -6.76 -2.70
CA ALA A 135 4.89 -7.36 -3.76
C ALA A 135 4.64 -8.83 -3.46
N ARG A 136 3.43 -9.19 -3.05
CA ARG A 136 3.10 -10.52 -2.52
C ARG A 136 1.83 -11.09 -3.14
N ALA A 137 1.63 -12.41 -3.05
CA ALA A 137 0.35 -13.02 -3.35
C ALA A 137 -0.72 -12.66 -2.29
N VAL A 138 -1.97 -12.62 -2.71
CA VAL A 138 -3.09 -12.38 -1.78
C VAL A 138 -3.13 -13.51 -0.74
N PRO A 139 -3.10 -13.22 0.56
CA PRO A 139 -3.16 -14.24 1.61
C PRO A 139 -4.30 -15.22 1.38
N SER A 140 -4.03 -16.51 1.32
CA SER A 140 -5.04 -17.54 1.12
C SER A 140 -4.92 -18.65 2.16
N LEU A 141 -6.08 -19.20 2.57
CA LEU A 141 -6.11 -20.35 3.48
C LEU A 141 -5.42 -21.56 2.90
N ARG A 142 -5.59 -21.79 1.59
CA ARG A 142 -4.97 -22.93 0.90
C ARG A 142 -3.46 -22.89 1.02
N THR A 143 -2.86 -21.71 0.81
CA THR A 143 -1.40 -21.54 0.91
C THR A 143 -0.96 -21.55 2.37
N GLY A 144 -1.67 -20.85 3.26
CA GLY A 144 -1.34 -20.76 4.69
C GLY A 144 -1.49 -22.09 5.41
N ILE A 145 -2.59 -22.82 5.21
CA ILE A 145 -2.81 -24.14 5.82
C ILE A 145 -1.83 -25.16 5.24
N GLY A 146 -1.65 -25.18 3.91
CA GLY A 146 -0.70 -26.09 3.27
C GLY A 146 0.73 -25.86 3.76
N HIS A 147 1.15 -24.59 3.90
CA HIS A 147 2.44 -24.27 4.51
C HIS A 147 2.53 -24.74 5.97
N ALA A 148 1.54 -24.40 6.80
CA ALA A 148 1.53 -24.76 8.22
C ALA A 148 1.57 -26.29 8.46
N LEU A 149 0.88 -27.08 7.64
CA LEU A 149 0.82 -28.53 7.79
C LEU A 149 2.06 -29.24 7.23
N PHE A 150 2.64 -28.73 6.14
CA PHE A 150 3.64 -29.47 5.37
C PHE A 150 5.04 -28.86 5.38
N ALA A 151 5.23 -27.64 5.93
CA ALA A 151 6.52 -26.96 5.89
C ALA A 151 7.65 -27.76 6.54
N ASN A 152 7.36 -28.47 7.64
CA ASN A 152 8.34 -29.22 8.41
C ASN A 152 8.46 -30.70 7.97
N ILE A 153 7.47 -31.23 7.25
CA ILE A 153 7.39 -32.64 6.88
C ILE A 153 7.81 -32.83 5.41
N TRP A 154 7.50 -31.85 4.57
CA TRP A 154 7.78 -31.88 3.13
C TRP A 154 8.34 -30.54 2.67
N LEU A 155 9.65 -30.35 2.82
CA LEU A 155 10.36 -29.07 2.57
C LEU A 155 10.15 -28.51 1.15
N GLY A 156 9.93 -29.36 0.15
CA GLY A 156 9.70 -28.97 -1.25
C GLY A 156 8.23 -28.86 -1.65
N ASN A 157 7.28 -28.86 -0.70
CA ASN A 157 5.85 -28.81 -1.04
C ASN A 157 5.45 -27.52 -1.78
N PRO A 158 4.45 -27.59 -2.69
CA PRO A 158 4.06 -26.45 -3.53
C PRO A 158 3.52 -25.26 -2.72
N TRP A 159 2.89 -25.48 -1.58
CA TRP A 159 2.36 -24.41 -0.73
C TRP A 159 3.47 -23.62 -0.03
N THR A 160 4.51 -24.32 0.48
CA THR A 160 5.69 -23.69 1.09
C THR A 160 6.49 -22.95 0.02
N ARG A 161 6.63 -23.51 -1.18
CA ARG A 161 7.27 -22.81 -2.30
C ARG A 161 6.52 -21.57 -2.73
N ALA A 162 5.19 -21.63 -2.82
CA ALA A 162 4.36 -20.46 -3.11
C ALA A 162 4.50 -19.42 -2.02
N TYR A 163 4.40 -19.81 -0.74
CA TYR A 163 4.56 -18.91 0.40
C TYR A 163 5.93 -18.22 0.43
N ARG A 164 7.01 -18.95 0.12
CA ARG A 164 8.37 -18.39 0.06
C ARG A 164 8.64 -17.57 -1.20
N ARG A 165 8.04 -17.91 -2.36
CA ARG A 165 8.12 -17.09 -3.57
C ARG A 165 7.50 -15.72 -3.36
N ASP A 166 6.44 -15.65 -2.56
CA ASP A 166 5.77 -14.40 -2.24
C ASP A 166 6.62 -13.44 -1.42
N SER A 167 7.71 -13.94 -0.81
CA SER A 167 8.68 -13.14 -0.09
C SER A 167 9.99 -12.95 -0.86
N SER A 168 10.05 -13.33 -2.15
CA SER A 168 11.27 -13.16 -2.93
C SER A 168 11.48 -11.69 -3.29
N SER A 169 12.71 -11.24 -3.04
CA SER A 169 13.21 -9.92 -3.43
C SER A 169 13.80 -9.91 -4.85
N ASP A 170 13.44 -10.90 -5.70
CA ASP A 170 13.98 -11.01 -7.06
C ASP A 170 13.72 -9.71 -7.85
N PRO A 171 14.76 -9.10 -8.44
CA PRO A 171 14.66 -7.86 -9.18
C PRO A 171 14.10 -8.08 -10.61
N VAL A 172 12.98 -8.80 -10.71
CA VAL A 172 12.33 -9.12 -11.98
C VAL A 172 10.89 -8.61 -11.95
N ARG A 173 10.50 -7.88 -13.02
CA ARG A 173 9.12 -7.44 -13.22
C ARG A 173 8.19 -8.67 -13.23
N ARG A 174 7.12 -8.61 -12.45
CA ARG A 174 6.16 -9.72 -12.33
C ARG A 174 4.77 -9.26 -11.89
N ASP A 175 3.79 -10.05 -12.22
CA ASP A 175 2.46 -9.91 -11.63
C ASP A 175 2.48 -10.37 -10.17
N THR A 176 1.66 -9.71 -9.36
CA THR A 176 1.54 -10.00 -7.94
C THR A 176 0.08 -9.93 -7.49
N GLY A 177 -0.22 -10.42 -6.31
CA GLY A 177 -1.57 -10.38 -5.77
C GLY A 177 -1.94 -9.02 -5.18
N TRP A 178 -0.97 -8.34 -4.57
CA TRP A 178 -1.09 -7.00 -4.00
C TRP A 178 0.28 -6.34 -3.86
N LEU A 179 0.27 -5.05 -3.70
CA LEU A 179 1.44 -4.18 -3.56
C LEU A 179 1.32 -3.37 -2.28
N SER A 180 2.45 -3.12 -1.61
CA SER A 180 2.47 -2.35 -0.36
C SER A 180 1.97 -0.92 -0.58
N GLY A 181 1.05 -0.49 0.27
CA GLY A 181 0.59 0.89 0.32
C GLY A 181 1.67 1.91 0.71
N ALA A 182 2.84 1.46 1.16
CA ALA A 182 3.95 2.36 1.45
C ALA A 182 4.40 3.16 0.22
N CYS A 183 4.34 2.55 -1.00
CA CYS A 183 4.51 3.27 -2.26
C CYS A 183 3.91 2.44 -3.40
N VAL A 184 2.89 2.97 -4.08
CA VAL A 184 2.22 2.30 -5.20
C VAL A 184 1.61 3.31 -6.16
N LEU A 185 1.82 3.13 -7.46
CA LEU A 185 1.15 3.89 -8.51
C LEU A 185 -0.12 3.14 -8.92
N VAL A 186 -1.28 3.79 -8.84
CA VAL A 186 -2.58 3.20 -9.20
C VAL A 186 -3.24 3.96 -10.35
N ARG A 187 -3.95 3.24 -11.22
CA ARG A 187 -4.81 3.84 -12.25
C ARG A 187 -6.01 4.49 -11.57
N LYS A 188 -6.13 5.82 -11.68
CA LYS A 188 -7.17 6.59 -10.99
C LYS A 188 -8.57 6.09 -11.32
N SER A 189 -8.88 5.85 -12.59
CA SER A 189 -10.21 5.37 -13.02
C SER A 189 -10.56 4.00 -12.41
N ALA A 190 -9.60 3.10 -12.27
CA ALA A 190 -9.81 1.80 -11.64
C ALA A 190 -9.95 1.91 -10.11
N PHE A 191 -9.16 2.79 -9.48
CA PHE A 191 -9.27 3.12 -8.07
C PHE A 191 -10.65 3.69 -7.72
N ASP A 192 -11.12 4.67 -8.50
CA ASP A 192 -12.42 5.30 -8.33
C ASP A 192 -13.58 4.31 -8.57
N GLN A 193 -13.47 3.47 -9.61
CA GLN A 193 -14.45 2.42 -9.91
C GLN A 193 -14.64 1.44 -8.75
N LEU A 194 -13.57 1.14 -8.04
CA LEU A 194 -13.59 0.25 -6.89
C LEU A 194 -13.93 0.94 -5.57
N GLY A 195 -14.14 2.27 -5.57
CA GLY A 195 -14.44 3.07 -4.39
C GLY A 195 -13.22 3.32 -3.49
N GLY A 196 -12.01 3.29 -4.05
CA GLY A 196 -10.77 3.56 -3.32
C GLY A 196 -10.42 2.48 -2.30
N PHE A 197 -9.71 2.88 -1.24
CA PHE A 197 -9.52 2.02 -0.07
C PHE A 197 -10.84 1.84 0.70
N ASP A 198 -11.04 0.68 1.30
CA ASP A 198 -12.20 0.43 2.16
C ASP A 198 -11.99 1.11 3.53
N ASP A 199 -12.80 2.11 3.85
CA ASP A 199 -12.74 2.90 5.10
C ASP A 199 -12.96 2.04 6.38
N GLY A 200 -13.36 0.80 6.23
CA GLY A 200 -13.46 -0.13 7.35
C GLY A 200 -12.11 -0.65 7.86
N TYR A 201 -11.00 -0.34 7.17
CA TYR A 201 -9.65 -0.56 7.66
C TYR A 201 -9.12 0.74 8.24
N PHE A 202 -8.78 0.75 9.52
CA PHE A 202 -8.09 1.89 10.12
C PHE A 202 -6.63 1.93 9.65
N MET A 203 -5.95 0.78 9.68
CA MET A 203 -4.57 0.59 9.23
C MET A 203 -4.31 -0.90 9.01
N TYR A 204 -3.41 -1.22 8.05
CA TYR A 204 -3.07 -2.57 7.61
C TYR A 204 -4.20 -3.28 6.85
N PHE A 205 -3.84 -4.09 5.87
CA PHE A 205 -4.74 -4.85 4.99
C PHE A 205 -5.58 -4.01 4.00
N GLU A 206 -5.64 -2.69 4.11
CA GLU A 206 -6.29 -1.84 3.10
C GLU A 206 -5.66 -2.00 1.71
N ASP A 207 -4.32 -2.11 1.66
CA ASP A 207 -3.54 -2.38 0.45
C ASP A 207 -3.74 -3.81 -0.08
N VAL A 208 -3.77 -4.80 0.81
CA VAL A 208 -4.09 -6.20 0.48
C VAL A 208 -5.50 -6.31 -0.11
N ASP A 209 -6.47 -5.63 0.50
CA ASP A 209 -7.86 -5.60 0.05
C ASP A 209 -7.99 -4.90 -1.32
N LEU A 210 -7.31 -3.75 -1.50
CA LEU A 210 -7.31 -3.02 -2.76
C LEU A 210 -6.72 -3.88 -3.89
N GLY A 211 -5.54 -4.47 -3.68
CA GLY A 211 -4.90 -5.35 -4.66
C GLY A 211 -5.77 -6.57 -5.01
N TYR A 212 -6.43 -7.16 -4.02
CA TYR A 212 -7.40 -8.25 -4.23
C TYR A 212 -8.59 -7.80 -5.07
N ARG A 213 -9.15 -6.61 -4.80
CA ARG A 213 -10.28 -6.05 -5.58
C ARG A 213 -9.86 -5.69 -6.99
N PHE A 214 -8.66 -5.16 -7.23
CA PHE A 214 -8.11 -4.96 -8.57
C PHE A 214 -8.09 -6.29 -9.34
N GLY A 215 -7.52 -7.34 -8.77
CA GLY A 215 -7.49 -8.66 -9.41
C GLY A 215 -8.88 -9.25 -9.69
N LYS A 216 -9.86 -9.02 -8.81
CA LYS A 216 -11.26 -9.45 -9.02
C LYS A 216 -11.96 -8.66 -10.12
N ALA A 217 -11.59 -7.43 -10.35
CA ALA A 217 -12.10 -6.58 -11.43
C ALA A 217 -11.38 -6.80 -12.78
N GLY A 218 -10.40 -7.71 -12.84
CA GLY A 218 -9.65 -8.02 -14.06
C GLY A 218 -8.41 -7.17 -14.28
N TYR A 219 -8.04 -6.31 -13.31
CA TYR A 219 -6.81 -5.54 -13.36
C TYR A 219 -5.62 -6.33 -12.78
N ARG A 220 -4.43 -6.02 -13.31
CA ARG A 220 -3.17 -6.59 -12.83
C ARG A 220 -2.50 -5.66 -11.83
N ASN A 221 -1.89 -6.25 -10.79
CA ASN A 221 -0.93 -5.59 -9.92
C ASN A 221 0.46 -6.03 -10.38
N VAL A 222 1.36 -5.10 -10.68
CA VAL A 222 2.67 -5.37 -11.26
C VAL A 222 3.78 -4.85 -10.36
N TYR A 223 4.76 -5.65 -10.04
CA TYR A 223 6.01 -5.23 -9.41
C TYR A 223 7.00 -4.78 -10.47
N GLU A 224 7.52 -3.56 -10.35
CA GLU A 224 8.49 -2.95 -11.25
C GLU A 224 9.79 -2.60 -10.52
N PRO A 225 10.78 -3.48 -10.54
CA PRO A 225 12.03 -3.28 -9.79
C PRO A 225 12.97 -2.22 -10.38
N ALA A 226 12.73 -1.74 -11.62
CA ALA A 226 13.50 -0.62 -12.18
C ALA A 226 13.18 0.70 -11.45
N SER A 227 12.00 0.78 -10.82
CA SER A 227 11.67 1.87 -9.89
C SER A 227 12.15 1.49 -8.49
N VAL A 228 12.98 2.35 -7.90
CA VAL A 228 13.55 2.12 -6.56
C VAL A 228 13.19 3.28 -5.65
N VAL A 229 12.71 2.95 -4.45
CA VAL A 229 12.43 3.92 -3.39
C VAL A 229 13.01 3.44 -2.06
N VAL A 230 13.30 4.36 -1.15
CA VAL A 230 13.79 4.03 0.20
C VAL A 230 12.69 4.36 1.21
N HIS A 231 12.34 3.41 2.06
CA HIS A 231 11.36 3.56 3.13
C HIS A 231 12.07 3.43 4.48
N THR A 232 12.13 4.50 5.23
CA THR A 232 12.87 4.54 6.49
C THR A 232 12.12 3.84 7.63
N GLY A 233 10.79 3.72 7.53
CA GLY A 233 9.94 2.91 8.44
C GLY A 233 9.94 3.35 9.91
N ALA A 234 10.46 4.55 10.22
CA ALA A 234 10.99 4.83 11.55
C ALA A 234 9.99 5.45 12.57
N HIS A 235 8.87 6.07 12.16
CA HIS A 235 8.28 7.04 13.09
C HIS A 235 6.88 6.78 13.66
N SER A 236 6.00 6.04 13.01
CA SER A 236 4.60 5.99 13.46
C SER A 236 4.17 4.73 14.23
N THR A 237 5.00 3.69 14.27
CA THR A 237 4.62 2.38 14.81
C THR A 237 5.32 1.96 16.11
N SER A 238 6.39 2.63 16.52
CA SER A 238 7.20 2.24 17.68
C SER A 238 6.52 2.44 19.04
N ASP A 239 5.72 3.50 19.20
CA ASP A 239 5.18 3.88 20.51
C ASP A 239 3.89 3.16 20.95
N HIS A 240 3.28 2.34 20.08
CA HIS A 240 1.95 1.76 20.35
C HIS A 240 1.85 0.27 19.98
N SER A 241 2.85 -0.53 20.27
CA SER A 241 2.96 -1.92 19.83
C SER A 241 1.73 -2.79 20.11
N ALA A 242 1.15 -2.73 21.32
CA ALA A 242 -0.03 -3.53 21.68
C ALA A 242 -1.30 -3.08 20.91
N ARG A 243 -1.50 -1.76 20.76
CA ARG A 243 -2.61 -1.20 19.98
C ARG A 243 -2.47 -1.57 18.51
N MET A 244 -1.28 -1.45 17.94
CA MET A 244 -1.03 -1.77 16.54
C MET A 244 -1.20 -3.26 16.24
N ILE A 245 -0.81 -4.14 17.17
CA ILE A 245 -1.10 -5.59 17.10
C ILE A 245 -2.62 -5.83 17.03
N ALA A 246 -3.40 -5.18 17.90
CA ALA A 246 -4.85 -5.31 17.90
C ALA A 246 -5.47 -4.82 16.59
N VAL A 247 -5.06 -3.65 16.08
CA VAL A 247 -5.50 -3.09 14.80
C VAL A 247 -5.16 -4.04 13.64
N HIS A 248 -3.94 -4.58 13.58
CA HIS A 248 -3.54 -5.54 12.56
C HIS A 248 -4.42 -6.80 12.57
N HIS A 249 -4.72 -7.36 13.76
CA HIS A 249 -5.60 -8.53 13.86
C HIS A 249 -7.06 -8.21 13.48
N GLN A 250 -7.55 -7.03 13.84
CA GLN A 250 -8.88 -6.57 13.44
C GLN A 250 -8.98 -6.43 11.91
N SER A 251 -7.99 -5.85 11.28
CA SER A 251 -7.90 -5.70 9.82
C SER A 251 -7.80 -7.06 9.12
N ALA A 252 -6.96 -7.96 9.62
CA ALA A 252 -6.87 -9.33 9.11
C ALA A 252 -8.22 -10.07 9.20
N ARG A 253 -8.92 -9.93 10.34
CA ARG A 253 -10.25 -10.51 10.54
C ARG A 253 -11.27 -9.95 9.53
N ARG A 254 -11.27 -8.62 9.29
CA ARG A 254 -12.14 -7.98 8.29
C ARG A 254 -11.87 -8.55 6.90
N PHE A 255 -10.62 -8.58 6.47
CA PHE A 255 -10.22 -9.10 5.17
C PHE A 255 -10.65 -10.56 4.97
N LEU A 256 -10.35 -11.44 5.92
CA LEU A 256 -10.70 -12.85 5.83
C LEU A 256 -12.21 -13.06 5.86
N SER A 257 -12.95 -12.29 6.66
CA SER A 257 -14.42 -12.38 6.72
C SER A 257 -15.07 -11.99 5.39
N ARG A 258 -14.55 -10.97 4.71
CA ARG A 258 -15.03 -10.55 3.38
C ARG A 258 -14.63 -11.53 2.29
N ARG A 259 -13.38 -12.00 2.30
CA ARG A 259 -12.88 -12.95 1.32
C ARG A 259 -13.61 -14.29 1.36
N TYR A 260 -13.98 -14.76 2.54
CA TYR A 260 -14.65 -16.03 2.77
C TYR A 260 -16.11 -15.81 3.21
N SER A 261 -16.82 -14.88 2.56
CA SER A 261 -18.19 -14.50 2.89
C SER A 261 -19.25 -15.52 2.50
N GLY A 262 -18.94 -16.52 1.68
CA GLY A 262 -19.87 -17.58 1.26
C GLY A 262 -20.52 -18.27 2.50
N TRP A 263 -21.83 -18.47 2.45
CA TRP A 263 -22.59 -19.04 3.57
C TRP A 263 -22.05 -20.43 4.00
N TYR A 264 -21.59 -21.24 3.03
CA TYR A 264 -21.01 -22.57 3.27
C TYR A 264 -19.61 -22.52 3.91
N LEU A 265 -18.95 -21.36 3.91
CA LEU A 265 -17.63 -21.14 4.53
C LEU A 265 -17.74 -20.62 5.98
N TRP A 266 -18.94 -20.50 6.54
CA TRP A 266 -19.11 -19.99 7.90
C TRP A 266 -18.30 -20.74 8.97
N PRO A 267 -18.13 -22.08 8.94
CA PRO A 267 -17.34 -22.76 9.97
C PRO A 267 -15.86 -22.40 9.88
N VAL A 268 -15.34 -22.31 8.64
CA VAL A 268 -13.96 -21.88 8.35
C VAL A 268 -13.73 -20.45 8.84
N ARG A 269 -14.67 -19.55 8.55
CA ARG A 269 -14.61 -18.16 8.98
C ARG A 269 -14.60 -18.03 10.50
N VAL A 270 -15.46 -18.78 11.20
CA VAL A 270 -15.50 -18.81 12.68
C VAL A 270 -14.15 -19.29 13.24
N ALA A 271 -13.64 -20.41 12.74
CA ALA A 271 -12.36 -20.96 13.19
C ALA A 271 -11.20 -19.95 13.01
N LEU A 272 -11.17 -19.25 11.88
CA LEU A 272 -10.17 -18.20 11.62
C LEU A 272 -10.28 -17.02 12.57
N ILE A 273 -11.51 -16.55 12.81
CA ILE A 273 -11.77 -15.41 13.71
C ILE A 273 -11.33 -15.78 15.13
N VAL A 274 -11.74 -16.95 15.62
CA VAL A 274 -11.34 -17.42 16.96
C VAL A 274 -9.82 -17.58 17.05
N GLY A 275 -9.17 -18.16 16.03
CA GLY A 275 -7.71 -18.30 16.00
C GLY A 275 -6.98 -16.95 16.03
N LEU A 276 -7.46 -15.95 15.31
CA LEU A 276 -6.92 -14.60 15.33
C LEU A 276 -7.16 -13.91 16.68
N ASP A 277 -8.34 -14.05 17.28
CA ASP A 277 -8.66 -13.43 18.58
C ASP A 277 -7.80 -14.04 19.70
N VAL A 278 -7.61 -15.36 19.73
CA VAL A 278 -6.71 -16.04 20.67
C VAL A 278 -5.25 -15.59 20.48
N ARG A 279 -4.78 -15.53 19.24
CA ARG A 279 -3.42 -15.06 18.94
C ARG A 279 -3.23 -13.61 19.35
N SER A 280 -4.20 -12.74 19.04
CA SER A 280 -4.17 -11.32 19.43
C SER A 280 -4.06 -11.18 20.95
N ALA A 281 -4.93 -11.88 21.71
CA ALA A 281 -4.91 -11.85 23.16
C ALA A 281 -3.56 -12.33 23.76
N PHE A 282 -2.97 -13.37 23.16
CA PHE A 282 -1.68 -13.91 23.61
C PHE A 282 -0.52 -12.93 23.35
N LEU A 283 -0.46 -12.33 22.16
CA LEU A 283 0.59 -11.38 21.78
C LEU A 283 0.46 -10.05 22.53
N SER A 284 -0.76 -9.55 22.73
CA SER A 284 -1.00 -8.32 23.51
C SER A 284 -0.58 -8.47 24.95
N ARG A 285 -0.82 -9.63 25.57
CA ARG A 285 -0.36 -9.93 26.95
C ARG A 285 1.16 -9.95 27.07
N ARG A 286 1.87 -10.46 26.05
CA ARG A 286 3.35 -10.44 26.02
C ARG A 286 3.90 -9.03 25.86
N ALA A 287 3.27 -8.19 25.04
CA ALA A 287 3.71 -6.81 24.81
C ALA A 287 3.48 -5.88 26.02
N THR A 288 2.59 -6.22 26.96
CA THR A 288 2.36 -5.45 28.20
C THR A 288 3.31 -5.84 29.36
N HIS A 289 4.10 -6.90 29.20
CA HIS A 289 5.05 -7.38 30.22
C HIS A 289 6.52 -7.05 29.87
N HIS A 290 6.77 -6.29 28.83
CA HIS A 290 8.06 -5.69 28.46
C HIS A 290 7.96 -4.17 28.38
#